data_ba03824a7b43ce9be07a6376c5cc082e
#
_entry.id   ba03824a7b43ce9be07a6376c5cc082e
#
_cell.length_a   1.000
_cell.length_b   1.000
_cell.length_c   1.000
_cell.angle_alpha   90.00
_cell.angle_beta   90.00
_cell.angle_gamma   90.00
#
_symmetry.space_group_name_H-M   'P 1'
#
loop_
_entity.id
_entity.type
_entity.pdbx_description
1 polymer ?
#
loop_
_entity_poly.entity_id
_entity_poly.type
_entity_poly.pdbx_seq_one_letter_code
_entity_poly.pdbx_strand_id
1 'polypeptide(L)'
;MFKKILIANRGEIAVRVIRACKEWGIATVAVHSDVDRNSMHVRLADESVCIGSHQPANSYLNIPALMSAIELTKAEAVHPGYGFLSENANFARVLEENNIKFIGASSKLIEMMGDKIQAKRIAKENGLPVIEGSEGGVKDVNEAKELCKKIGFPVLIKASGGGGGKGMKIVKKEEEFETLFSTAKSEAQKYFGNDEVYIEKFFQNPRHIEVQILAGKNRTVHLHERDCSVQRRHQKLIEETPSPVLNDEIRKELFEKTVKMVSKIGYEGAGTVEFIYEDGKFYFLEMNTRVQVEHPVTEMVTGVDIIKEQIWIAYTGETALKQSDINPRGHAIECRINAEDPSKNFQP
;
A
#
# COMPACT_ATOMS: atom_id res chain seq x y z
N MET A 1 2.53 -26.66 6.34
CA MET A 1 3.41 -25.52 6.03
C MET A 1 3.98 -25.73 4.64
N PHE A 2 4.16 -24.66 3.84
CA PHE A 2 4.82 -24.75 2.54
C PHE A 2 6.22 -25.34 2.68
N LYS A 3 6.63 -26.13 1.70
CA LYS A 3 7.99 -26.69 1.66
C LYS A 3 8.98 -25.72 1.01
N LYS A 4 8.53 -24.93 0.03
CA LYS A 4 9.37 -24.00 -0.73
C LYS A 4 8.61 -22.77 -1.17
N ILE A 5 9.18 -21.59 -0.92
CA ILE A 5 8.61 -20.28 -1.29
C ILE A 5 9.59 -19.56 -2.23
N LEU A 6 9.09 -19.06 -3.37
CA LEU A 6 9.81 -18.14 -4.23
C LEU A 6 9.55 -16.71 -3.77
N ILE A 7 10.61 -15.92 -3.65
CA ILE A 7 10.54 -14.50 -3.27
C ILE A 7 10.63 -13.67 -4.55
N ALA A 8 9.48 -13.14 -5.02
CA ALA A 8 9.37 -12.33 -6.23
C ALA A 8 9.75 -10.86 -5.97
N ASN A 9 10.89 -10.66 -5.35
CA ASN A 9 11.41 -9.33 -4.99
C ASN A 9 12.93 -9.35 -4.82
N ARG A 10 13.52 -8.22 -4.48
CA ARG A 10 14.96 -8.02 -4.27
C ARG A 10 15.21 -7.18 -3.01
N GLY A 11 16.50 -6.95 -2.72
CA GLY A 11 16.90 -6.02 -1.67
C GLY A 11 16.55 -6.50 -0.27
N GLU A 12 16.26 -5.54 0.61
CA GLU A 12 16.05 -5.78 2.03
C GLU A 12 14.79 -6.59 2.31
N ILE A 13 13.70 -6.37 1.56
CA ILE A 13 12.45 -7.11 1.77
C ILE A 13 12.61 -8.58 1.39
N ALA A 14 13.36 -8.89 0.34
CA ALA A 14 13.66 -10.29 0.00
C ALA A 14 14.47 -10.96 1.11
N VAL A 15 15.46 -10.26 1.69
CA VAL A 15 16.22 -10.75 2.86
C VAL A 15 15.30 -10.96 4.06
N ARG A 16 14.38 -10.04 4.31
CA ARG A 16 13.40 -10.15 5.42
C ARG A 16 12.54 -11.41 5.30
N VAL A 17 11.99 -11.65 4.09
CA VAL A 17 11.18 -12.85 3.82
C VAL A 17 12.01 -14.14 3.93
N ILE A 18 13.24 -14.17 3.38
CA ILE A 18 14.13 -15.32 3.46
C ILE A 18 14.43 -15.69 4.93
N ARG A 19 14.69 -14.70 5.79
CA ARG A 19 14.92 -14.91 7.22
C ARG A 19 13.70 -15.56 7.90
N ALA A 20 12.49 -15.04 7.66
CA ALA A 20 11.27 -15.61 8.21
C ALA A 20 11.06 -17.07 7.76
N CYS A 21 11.27 -17.35 6.47
CA CYS A 21 11.18 -18.70 5.93
C CYS A 21 12.20 -19.66 6.59
N LYS A 22 13.46 -19.23 6.72
CA LYS A 22 14.52 -20.03 7.32
C LYS A 22 14.26 -20.37 8.78
N GLU A 23 13.75 -19.44 9.56
CA GLU A 23 13.36 -19.68 10.95
C GLU A 23 12.25 -20.75 11.10
N TRP A 24 11.46 -20.95 10.05
CA TRP A 24 10.43 -21.99 10.00
C TRP A 24 10.83 -23.24 9.19
N GLY A 25 12.09 -23.32 8.74
CA GLY A 25 12.60 -24.45 7.96
C GLY A 25 12.00 -24.56 6.55
N ILE A 26 11.51 -23.44 5.99
CA ILE A 26 10.93 -23.38 4.64
C ILE A 26 12.06 -23.05 3.66
N ALA A 27 12.24 -23.88 2.63
CA ALA A 27 13.22 -23.64 1.58
C ALA A 27 12.84 -22.38 0.76
N THR A 28 13.87 -21.63 0.36
CA THR A 28 13.72 -20.32 -0.29
C THR A 28 14.32 -20.28 -1.67
N VAL A 29 13.61 -19.67 -2.62
CA VAL A 29 14.12 -19.36 -3.96
C VAL A 29 14.19 -17.85 -4.11
N ALA A 30 15.39 -17.29 -4.30
CA ALA A 30 15.56 -15.90 -4.69
C ALA A 30 15.53 -15.78 -6.21
N VAL A 31 14.75 -14.82 -6.72
CA VAL A 31 14.92 -14.38 -8.10
C VAL A 31 15.82 -13.16 -8.17
N HIS A 32 16.56 -13.01 -9.26
CA HIS A 32 17.42 -11.85 -9.43
C HIS A 32 17.62 -11.48 -10.90
N SER A 33 17.85 -10.18 -11.15
CA SER A 33 18.37 -9.72 -12.43
C SER A 33 19.87 -10.05 -12.55
N ASP A 34 20.46 -9.90 -13.74
CA ASP A 34 21.87 -10.14 -14.00
C ASP A 34 22.79 -9.33 -13.08
N VAL A 35 22.45 -8.07 -12.80
CA VAL A 35 23.24 -7.17 -11.92
C VAL A 35 23.10 -7.50 -10.44
N ASP A 36 22.00 -8.11 -10.03
CA ASP A 36 21.72 -8.47 -8.64
C ASP A 36 22.30 -9.82 -8.21
N ARG A 37 23.01 -10.53 -9.09
CA ARG A 37 23.55 -11.89 -8.84
C ARG A 37 24.32 -12.03 -7.53
N ASN A 38 25.02 -10.98 -7.11
CA ASN A 38 25.84 -10.99 -5.90
C ASN A 38 25.15 -10.34 -4.69
N SER A 39 23.88 -9.98 -4.81
CA SER A 39 23.11 -9.34 -3.74
C SER A 39 22.88 -10.27 -2.55
N MET A 40 22.65 -9.69 -1.37
CA MET A 40 22.54 -10.44 -0.12
C MET A 40 21.39 -11.45 -0.15
N HIS A 41 20.23 -11.11 -0.72
CA HIS A 41 19.10 -12.01 -0.82
C HIS A 41 19.43 -13.28 -1.63
N VAL A 42 20.25 -13.15 -2.69
CA VAL A 42 20.70 -14.29 -3.50
C VAL A 42 21.63 -15.20 -2.70
N ARG A 43 22.54 -14.61 -1.91
CA ARG A 43 23.49 -15.37 -1.07
C ARG A 43 22.81 -16.09 0.09
N LEU A 44 21.71 -15.54 0.59
CA LEU A 44 21.01 -16.10 1.76
C LEU A 44 19.95 -17.14 1.39
N ALA A 45 19.45 -17.14 0.17
CA ALA A 45 18.46 -18.11 -0.29
C ALA A 45 19.10 -19.51 -0.49
N ASP A 46 18.27 -20.55 -0.45
CA ASP A 46 18.71 -21.94 -0.68
C ASP A 46 18.91 -22.20 -2.18
N GLU A 47 18.09 -21.58 -3.02
CA GLU A 47 18.20 -21.62 -4.48
C GLU A 47 18.08 -20.20 -5.05
N SER A 48 18.62 -19.98 -6.24
CA SER A 48 18.44 -18.70 -6.95
C SER A 48 18.29 -18.89 -8.45
N VAL A 49 17.48 -18.01 -9.08
CA VAL A 49 17.21 -18.03 -10.52
C VAL A 49 17.39 -16.64 -11.10
N CYS A 50 18.25 -16.52 -12.12
CA CYS A 50 18.33 -15.29 -12.90
C CYS A 50 17.11 -15.19 -13.83
N ILE A 51 16.33 -14.12 -13.67
CA ILE A 51 15.06 -13.92 -14.40
C ILE A 51 15.16 -12.87 -15.53
N GLY A 52 16.34 -12.35 -15.80
CA GLY A 52 16.57 -11.41 -16.90
C GLY A 52 17.58 -10.31 -16.61
N SER A 53 17.55 -9.27 -17.46
CA SER A 53 18.44 -8.13 -17.39
C SER A 53 18.11 -7.18 -16.22
N HIS A 54 18.98 -6.16 -16.02
CA HIS A 54 18.82 -5.15 -14.97
C HIS A 54 17.51 -4.33 -15.07
N GLN A 55 16.93 -4.23 -16.28
CA GLN A 55 15.67 -3.49 -16.46
C GLN A 55 14.51 -4.26 -15.79
N PRO A 56 13.74 -3.64 -14.88
CA PRO A 56 12.63 -4.32 -14.19
C PRO A 56 11.59 -4.95 -15.12
N ALA A 57 11.28 -4.30 -16.25
CA ALA A 57 10.35 -4.84 -17.23
C ALA A 57 10.80 -6.18 -17.86
N ASN A 58 12.12 -6.42 -17.89
CA ASN A 58 12.72 -7.65 -18.43
C ASN A 58 13.08 -8.67 -17.34
N SER A 59 12.78 -8.38 -16.07
CA SER A 59 13.12 -9.22 -14.93
C SER A 59 11.99 -9.25 -13.89
N TYR A 60 12.02 -8.40 -12.86
CA TYR A 60 11.09 -8.43 -11.72
C TYR A 60 9.62 -8.16 -12.08
N LEU A 61 9.34 -7.49 -13.21
CA LEU A 61 8.00 -7.27 -13.76
C LEU A 61 7.63 -8.25 -14.87
N ASN A 62 8.50 -9.19 -15.21
CA ASN A 62 8.29 -10.18 -16.27
C ASN A 62 7.61 -11.42 -15.69
N ILE A 63 6.27 -11.45 -15.77
CA ILE A 63 5.46 -12.58 -15.27
C ILE A 63 5.88 -13.91 -15.89
N PRO A 64 6.06 -14.06 -17.24
CA PRO A 64 6.54 -15.30 -17.83
C PRO A 64 7.87 -15.80 -17.25
N ALA A 65 8.84 -14.93 -17.01
CA ALA A 65 10.13 -15.31 -16.43
C ALA A 65 9.99 -15.79 -14.98
N LEU A 66 9.12 -15.13 -14.19
CA LEU A 66 8.79 -15.56 -12.82
C LEU A 66 8.08 -16.93 -12.83
N MET A 67 7.12 -17.15 -13.71
CA MET A 67 6.42 -18.44 -13.85
C MET A 67 7.40 -19.56 -14.23
N SER A 68 8.34 -19.31 -15.13
CA SER A 68 9.38 -20.27 -15.48
C SER A 68 10.29 -20.59 -14.28
N ALA A 69 10.65 -19.60 -13.47
CA ALA A 69 11.43 -19.81 -12.24
C ALA A 69 10.67 -20.65 -11.20
N ILE A 70 9.36 -20.42 -11.05
CA ILE A 70 8.49 -21.21 -10.18
C ILE A 70 8.44 -22.67 -10.63
N GLU A 71 8.21 -22.89 -11.94
CA GLU A 71 8.15 -24.23 -12.50
C GLU A 71 9.48 -24.99 -12.36
N LEU A 72 10.59 -24.33 -12.65
CA LEU A 72 11.93 -24.89 -12.53
C LEU A 72 12.25 -25.33 -11.10
N THR A 73 11.90 -24.50 -10.12
CA THR A 73 12.26 -24.72 -8.70
C THR A 73 11.21 -25.51 -7.93
N LYS A 74 10.01 -25.71 -8.51
CA LYS A 74 8.86 -26.34 -7.87
C LYS A 74 8.43 -25.62 -6.58
N ALA A 75 8.49 -24.28 -6.57
CA ALA A 75 7.99 -23.49 -5.46
C ALA A 75 6.46 -23.61 -5.37
N GLU A 76 5.94 -23.81 -4.14
CA GLU A 76 4.51 -24.01 -3.87
C GLU A 76 3.77 -22.68 -3.66
N ALA A 77 4.53 -21.64 -3.28
CA ALA A 77 3.99 -20.31 -3.02
C ALA A 77 4.98 -19.23 -3.44
N VAL A 78 4.44 -18.03 -3.64
CA VAL A 78 5.22 -16.83 -4.00
C VAL A 78 4.96 -15.72 -2.99
N HIS A 79 6.02 -15.18 -2.40
CA HIS A 79 5.95 -13.97 -1.59
C HIS A 79 6.38 -12.77 -2.43
N PRO A 80 5.48 -11.80 -2.71
CA PRO A 80 5.79 -10.68 -3.59
C PRO A 80 6.53 -9.53 -2.89
N GLY A 81 6.62 -9.53 -1.56
CA GLY A 81 7.11 -8.39 -0.78
C GLY A 81 6.24 -7.15 -0.95
N TYR A 82 6.86 -6.02 -1.30
CA TYR A 82 6.21 -4.77 -1.68
C TYR A 82 6.83 -4.20 -2.97
N GLY A 83 6.11 -3.29 -3.65
CA GLY A 83 6.49 -2.82 -4.98
C GLY A 83 6.39 -3.91 -6.05
N PHE A 84 7.01 -3.71 -7.21
CA PHE A 84 6.94 -4.62 -8.36
C PHE A 84 5.53 -5.20 -8.60
N LEU A 85 5.35 -6.51 -8.42
CA LEU A 85 4.09 -7.21 -8.69
C LEU A 85 3.25 -7.47 -7.43
N SER A 86 3.59 -6.88 -6.28
CA SER A 86 2.88 -7.15 -5.02
C SER A 86 1.41 -6.72 -5.01
N GLU A 87 1.03 -5.75 -5.83
CA GLU A 87 -0.35 -5.28 -6.03
C GLU A 87 -0.80 -5.46 -7.49
N ASN A 88 -0.22 -6.44 -8.19
CA ASN A 88 -0.61 -6.75 -9.55
C ASN A 88 -1.66 -7.88 -9.58
N ALA A 89 -2.91 -7.51 -9.82
CA ALA A 89 -4.03 -8.46 -9.86
C ALA A 89 -3.84 -9.55 -10.94
N ASN A 90 -3.23 -9.22 -12.08
CA ASN A 90 -2.99 -10.20 -13.13
C ASN A 90 -1.96 -11.25 -12.70
N PHE A 91 -0.87 -10.85 -12.02
CA PHE A 91 0.11 -11.79 -11.49
C PHE A 91 -0.50 -12.72 -10.44
N ALA A 92 -1.27 -12.18 -9.50
CA ALA A 92 -1.98 -12.98 -8.51
C ALA A 92 -2.94 -13.98 -9.18
N ARG A 93 -3.69 -13.56 -10.20
CA ARG A 93 -4.61 -14.42 -10.97
C ARG A 93 -3.87 -15.54 -11.70
N VAL A 94 -2.75 -15.23 -12.37
CA VAL A 94 -1.94 -16.25 -13.06
C VAL A 94 -1.43 -17.31 -12.08
N LEU A 95 -1.02 -16.91 -10.87
CA LEU A 95 -0.61 -17.87 -9.83
C LEU A 95 -1.79 -18.72 -9.34
N GLU A 96 -2.95 -18.09 -9.07
CA GLU A 96 -4.18 -18.78 -8.65
C GLU A 96 -4.62 -19.83 -9.69
N GLU A 97 -4.62 -19.48 -10.98
CA GLU A 97 -4.98 -20.38 -12.09
C GLU A 97 -4.01 -21.58 -12.24
N ASN A 98 -2.76 -21.42 -11.79
CA ASN A 98 -1.75 -22.49 -11.83
C ASN A 98 -1.60 -23.22 -10.47
N ASN A 99 -2.54 -23.04 -9.53
CA ASN A 99 -2.51 -23.64 -8.18
C ASN A 99 -1.25 -23.30 -7.37
N ILE A 100 -0.66 -22.12 -7.59
CA ILE A 100 0.46 -21.60 -6.82
C ILE A 100 -0.07 -20.54 -5.88
N LYS A 101 0.26 -20.65 -4.59
CA LYS A 101 -0.26 -19.72 -3.60
C LYS A 101 0.44 -18.37 -3.69
N PHE A 102 -0.32 -17.32 -3.98
CA PHE A 102 0.13 -15.94 -3.78
C PHE A 102 0.04 -15.60 -2.29
N ILE A 103 1.15 -15.21 -1.64
CA ILE A 103 1.18 -14.81 -0.22
C ILE A 103 0.79 -13.34 -0.14
N GLY A 104 -0.51 -13.09 -0.07
CA GLY A 104 -1.15 -11.79 -0.11
C GLY A 104 -2.65 -11.93 -0.35
N ALA A 105 -3.29 -10.82 -0.68
CA ALA A 105 -4.71 -10.78 -1.01
C ALA A 105 -4.99 -11.49 -2.35
N SER A 106 -6.22 -11.95 -2.55
CA SER A 106 -6.64 -12.52 -3.83
C SER A 106 -6.61 -11.51 -4.96
N SER A 107 -6.48 -11.99 -6.20
CA SER A 107 -6.48 -11.15 -7.39
C SER A 107 -7.69 -10.20 -7.45
N LYS A 108 -8.87 -10.70 -7.06
CA LYS A 108 -10.10 -9.91 -6.98
C LYS A 108 -10.02 -8.76 -5.97
N LEU A 109 -9.44 -9.01 -4.81
CA LEU A 109 -9.29 -7.99 -3.76
C LEU A 109 -8.25 -6.93 -4.13
N ILE A 110 -7.15 -7.35 -4.77
CA ILE A 110 -6.14 -6.44 -5.30
C ILE A 110 -6.77 -5.50 -6.35
N GLU A 111 -7.53 -6.05 -7.29
CA GLU A 111 -8.20 -5.28 -8.33
C GLU A 111 -9.23 -4.32 -7.74
N MET A 112 -10.05 -4.80 -6.80
CA MET A 112 -11.11 -4.03 -6.14
C MET A 112 -10.57 -2.85 -5.32
N MET A 113 -9.50 -3.06 -4.55
CA MET A 113 -8.91 -2.01 -3.70
C MET A 113 -7.89 -1.14 -4.43
N GLY A 114 -7.37 -1.61 -5.57
CA GLY A 114 -6.50 -0.84 -6.46
C GLY A 114 -7.24 0.25 -7.25
N ASP A 115 -8.55 0.10 -7.47
CA ASP A 115 -9.40 1.13 -8.05
C ASP A 115 -9.79 2.14 -6.97
N LYS A 116 -9.24 3.36 -7.06
CA LYS A 116 -9.44 4.42 -6.04
C LYS A 116 -10.91 4.81 -5.85
N ILE A 117 -11.71 4.82 -6.93
CA ILE A 117 -13.13 5.17 -6.87
C ILE A 117 -13.90 4.05 -6.17
N GLN A 118 -13.63 2.81 -6.55
CA GLN A 118 -14.26 1.65 -5.94
C GLN A 118 -13.88 1.50 -4.47
N ALA A 119 -12.59 1.64 -4.13
CA ALA A 119 -12.12 1.58 -2.76
C ALA A 119 -12.76 2.66 -1.87
N LYS A 120 -12.85 3.91 -2.35
CA LYS A 120 -13.53 5.01 -1.65
C LYS A 120 -15.02 4.74 -1.44
N ARG A 121 -15.71 4.19 -2.44
CA ARG A 121 -17.12 3.78 -2.32
C ARG A 121 -17.29 2.69 -1.26
N ILE A 122 -16.47 1.65 -1.32
CA ILE A 122 -16.48 0.55 -0.34
C ILE A 122 -16.23 1.07 1.09
N ALA A 123 -15.26 1.96 1.25
CA ALA A 123 -14.97 2.59 2.55
C ALA A 123 -16.20 3.33 3.09
N LYS A 124 -16.85 4.17 2.25
CA LYS A 124 -18.06 4.92 2.59
C LYS A 124 -19.23 4.01 2.98
N GLU A 125 -19.50 2.97 2.19
CA GLU A 125 -20.55 1.97 2.44
C GLU A 125 -20.34 1.18 3.73
N ASN A 126 -19.07 1.08 4.19
CA ASN A 126 -18.73 0.41 5.43
C ASN A 126 -18.55 1.35 6.62
N GLY A 127 -18.90 2.62 6.47
CA GLY A 127 -18.94 3.60 7.56
C GLY A 127 -17.59 4.25 7.86
N LEU A 128 -16.59 4.11 6.99
CA LEU A 128 -15.38 4.92 7.06
C LEU A 128 -15.65 6.32 6.50
N PRO A 129 -15.24 7.38 7.18
CA PRO A 129 -15.28 8.72 6.61
C PRO A 129 -14.38 8.77 5.37
N VAL A 130 -14.89 9.37 4.30
CA VAL A 130 -14.14 9.59 3.07
C VAL A 130 -13.95 11.08 2.82
N ILE A 131 -12.89 11.45 2.13
CA ILE A 131 -12.64 12.84 1.76
C ILE A 131 -13.81 13.34 0.92
N GLU A 132 -14.45 14.42 1.36
CA GLU A 132 -15.54 15.06 0.63
C GLU A 132 -15.03 15.57 -0.72
N GLY A 133 -15.80 15.29 -1.78
CA GLY A 133 -15.40 15.65 -3.13
C GLY A 133 -16.43 15.21 -4.18
N SER A 134 -16.05 15.35 -5.45
CA SER A 134 -16.86 14.89 -6.57
C SER A 134 -16.91 13.35 -6.60
N GLU A 135 -18.07 12.79 -6.96
CA GLU A 135 -18.24 11.33 -7.12
C GLU A 135 -17.61 10.78 -8.42
N GLY A 136 -17.19 11.69 -9.30
CA GLY A 136 -16.56 11.41 -10.59
C GLY A 136 -15.91 12.66 -11.14
N GLY A 137 -15.47 12.60 -12.40
CA GLY A 137 -14.94 13.76 -13.08
C GLY A 137 -15.98 14.84 -13.29
N VAL A 138 -15.64 16.09 -12.97
CA VAL A 138 -16.49 17.25 -13.11
C VAL A 138 -16.17 17.96 -14.42
N LYS A 139 -17.17 18.12 -15.28
CA LYS A 139 -17.02 18.76 -16.60
C LYS A 139 -17.51 20.20 -16.61
N ASP A 140 -18.58 20.46 -15.90
CA ASP A 140 -19.23 21.78 -15.85
C ASP A 140 -18.70 22.63 -14.70
N VAL A 141 -18.34 23.88 -15.01
CA VAL A 141 -17.77 24.81 -14.03
C VAL A 141 -18.79 25.25 -12.96
N ASN A 142 -20.08 25.33 -13.30
CA ASN A 142 -21.10 25.78 -12.35
C ASN A 142 -21.42 24.64 -11.35
N GLU A 143 -21.54 23.41 -11.85
CA GLU A 143 -21.65 22.21 -11.00
C GLU A 143 -20.45 22.12 -10.04
N ALA A 144 -19.25 22.33 -10.56
CA ALA A 144 -18.03 22.35 -9.78
C ALA A 144 -18.03 23.43 -8.69
N LYS A 145 -18.52 24.64 -8.99
CA LYS A 145 -18.64 25.73 -8.01
C LYS A 145 -19.61 25.41 -6.89
N GLU A 146 -20.79 24.89 -7.22
CA GLU A 146 -21.79 24.52 -6.20
C GLU A 146 -21.26 23.40 -5.30
N LEU A 147 -20.52 22.45 -5.85
CA LEU A 147 -19.84 21.43 -5.06
C LEU A 147 -18.80 22.06 -4.11
N CYS A 148 -17.97 22.98 -4.59
CA CYS A 148 -16.98 23.69 -3.76
C CYS A 148 -17.61 24.49 -2.62
N LYS A 149 -18.76 25.14 -2.88
CA LYS A 149 -19.53 25.84 -1.82
C LYS A 149 -20.00 24.88 -0.73
N LYS A 150 -20.45 23.69 -1.12
CA LYS A 150 -20.90 22.65 -0.19
C LYS A 150 -19.75 22.08 0.64
N ILE A 151 -18.60 21.80 0.01
CA ILE A 151 -17.38 21.26 0.68
C ILE A 151 -16.73 22.34 1.55
N GLY A 152 -16.78 23.60 1.13
CA GLY A 152 -16.06 24.73 1.70
C GLY A 152 -14.59 24.78 1.28
N PHE A 153 -14.12 26.02 1.02
CA PHE A 153 -12.71 26.26 0.66
C PHE A 153 -11.79 26.09 1.89
N PRO A 154 -10.52 25.73 1.68
CA PRO A 154 -9.87 25.44 0.40
C PRO A 154 -10.25 24.08 -0.18
N VAL A 155 -10.21 23.98 -1.52
CA VAL A 155 -10.42 22.73 -2.26
C VAL A 155 -9.22 22.40 -3.15
N LEU A 156 -9.08 21.13 -3.52
CA LEU A 156 -8.06 20.63 -4.40
C LEU A 156 -8.71 20.13 -5.70
N ILE A 157 -8.26 20.64 -6.83
CA ILE A 157 -8.63 20.15 -8.16
C ILE A 157 -7.52 19.20 -8.61
N LYS A 158 -7.87 17.98 -9.03
CA LYS A 158 -6.95 16.93 -9.49
C LYS A 158 -7.34 16.44 -10.88
N ALA A 159 -6.37 16.23 -11.76
CA ALA A 159 -6.59 15.53 -13.03
C ALA A 159 -6.84 14.03 -12.78
N SER A 160 -7.78 13.43 -13.51
CA SER A 160 -8.14 12.00 -13.35
C SER A 160 -7.00 11.05 -13.68
N GLY A 161 -6.17 11.40 -14.67
CA GLY A 161 -4.96 10.66 -15.03
C GLY A 161 -3.71 11.06 -14.24
N GLY A 162 -3.83 12.02 -13.30
CA GLY A 162 -2.71 12.60 -12.58
C GLY A 162 -2.20 11.75 -11.42
N GLY A 163 -0.87 11.74 -11.24
CA GLY A 163 -0.18 11.13 -10.11
C GLY A 163 1.07 11.94 -9.72
N GLY A 164 1.55 11.75 -8.49
CA GLY A 164 2.79 12.38 -8.03
C GLY A 164 2.77 13.92 -7.97
N GLY A 165 1.60 14.53 -7.77
CA GLY A 165 1.45 15.97 -7.62
C GLY A 165 1.31 16.76 -8.94
N LYS A 166 1.39 16.11 -10.11
CA LYS A 166 1.17 16.76 -11.40
C LYS A 166 -0.32 16.89 -11.71
N GLY A 167 -0.75 18.03 -12.25
CA GLY A 167 -2.15 18.32 -12.58
C GLY A 167 -3.02 18.59 -11.35
N MET A 168 -2.44 19.09 -10.25
CA MET A 168 -3.16 19.49 -9.04
C MET A 168 -3.14 21.00 -8.88
N LYS A 169 -4.30 21.60 -8.50
CA LYS A 169 -4.43 23.03 -8.18
C LYS A 169 -5.16 23.19 -6.84
N ILE A 170 -4.53 23.95 -5.94
CA ILE A 170 -5.16 24.32 -4.67
C ILE A 170 -5.93 25.64 -4.91
N VAL A 171 -7.23 25.60 -4.63
CA VAL A 171 -8.10 26.77 -4.71
C VAL A 171 -8.42 27.23 -3.29
N LYS A 172 -7.89 28.37 -2.90
CA LYS A 172 -8.06 28.89 -1.54
C LYS A 172 -9.37 29.68 -1.37
N LYS A 173 -9.82 30.34 -2.43
CA LYS A 173 -11.00 31.22 -2.42
C LYS A 173 -11.85 31.01 -3.67
N GLU A 174 -13.14 31.34 -3.57
CA GLU A 174 -14.11 31.16 -4.66
C GLU A 174 -13.71 31.96 -5.92
N GLU A 175 -13.15 33.16 -5.77
CA GLU A 175 -12.79 34.04 -6.87
C GLU A 175 -11.70 33.45 -7.78
N GLU A 176 -10.85 32.56 -7.24
CA GLU A 176 -9.76 31.91 -7.98
C GLU A 176 -10.23 30.65 -8.75
N PHE A 177 -11.44 30.16 -8.42
CA PHE A 177 -11.89 28.82 -8.82
C PHE A 177 -11.94 28.65 -10.34
N GLU A 178 -12.61 29.53 -11.07
CA GLU A 178 -12.79 29.36 -12.53
C GLU A 178 -11.48 29.34 -13.30
N THR A 179 -10.56 30.24 -12.93
CA THR A 179 -9.23 30.31 -13.56
C THR A 179 -8.42 29.04 -13.30
N LEU A 180 -8.41 28.58 -12.06
CA LEU A 180 -7.66 27.39 -11.68
C LEU A 180 -8.30 26.10 -12.21
N PHE A 181 -9.63 26.03 -12.29
CA PHE A 181 -10.35 24.92 -12.88
C PHE A 181 -10.05 24.79 -14.38
N SER A 182 -10.14 25.89 -15.14
CA SER A 182 -9.80 25.90 -16.56
C SER A 182 -8.33 25.53 -16.80
N THR A 183 -7.44 26.02 -15.96
CA THR A 183 -6.02 25.69 -16.03
C THR A 183 -5.79 24.21 -15.76
N ALA A 184 -6.42 23.64 -14.73
CA ALA A 184 -6.31 22.23 -14.39
C ALA A 184 -6.80 21.32 -15.52
N LYS A 185 -7.93 21.65 -16.15
CA LYS A 185 -8.45 20.92 -17.32
C LYS A 185 -7.48 20.97 -18.51
N SER A 186 -6.94 22.15 -18.83
CA SER A 186 -5.99 22.32 -19.92
C SER A 186 -4.71 21.53 -19.69
N GLU A 187 -4.19 21.53 -18.46
CA GLU A 187 -3.02 20.73 -18.08
C GLU A 187 -3.32 19.24 -18.14
N ALA A 188 -4.51 18.81 -17.65
CA ALA A 188 -4.95 17.43 -17.70
C ALA A 188 -5.01 16.91 -19.15
N GLN A 189 -5.62 17.67 -20.05
CA GLN A 189 -5.65 17.35 -21.48
C GLN A 189 -4.24 17.25 -22.08
N LYS A 190 -3.37 18.19 -21.75
CA LYS A 190 -2.01 18.24 -22.30
C LYS A 190 -1.12 17.11 -21.84
N TYR A 191 -1.18 16.74 -20.53
CA TYR A 191 -0.28 15.76 -19.94
C TYR A 191 -0.82 14.34 -19.98
N PHE A 192 -2.15 14.17 -19.93
CA PHE A 192 -2.78 12.85 -19.77
C PHE A 192 -3.74 12.48 -20.92
N GLY A 193 -3.95 13.40 -21.88
CA GLY A 193 -4.87 13.18 -23.01
C GLY A 193 -6.35 13.17 -22.65
N ASN A 194 -6.69 13.53 -21.40
CA ASN A 194 -8.05 13.59 -20.87
C ASN A 194 -8.18 14.84 -19.99
N ASP A 195 -9.23 15.66 -20.22
CA ASP A 195 -9.50 16.91 -19.51
C ASP A 195 -10.31 16.73 -18.21
N GLU A 196 -10.58 15.49 -17.83
CA GLU A 196 -11.37 15.17 -16.66
C GLU A 196 -10.64 15.53 -15.36
N VAL A 197 -11.32 16.29 -14.48
CA VAL A 197 -10.78 16.71 -13.19
C VAL A 197 -11.75 16.37 -12.07
N TYR A 198 -11.20 16.07 -10.88
CA TYR A 198 -11.94 15.86 -9.65
C TYR A 198 -11.74 17.05 -8.71
N ILE A 199 -12.71 17.24 -7.80
CA ILE A 199 -12.62 18.22 -6.73
C ILE A 199 -12.69 17.49 -5.41
N GLU A 200 -11.78 17.83 -4.49
CA GLU A 200 -11.76 17.27 -3.14
C GLU A 200 -11.48 18.38 -2.11
N LYS A 201 -11.88 18.15 -0.86
CA LYS A 201 -11.47 18.97 0.28
C LYS A 201 -9.95 19.01 0.33
N PHE A 202 -9.40 20.21 0.48
CA PHE A 202 -7.96 20.38 0.72
C PHE A 202 -7.68 20.46 2.22
N PHE A 203 -6.71 19.69 2.68
CA PHE A 203 -6.21 19.69 4.04
C PHE A 203 -4.96 20.56 4.13
N GLN A 204 -4.86 21.41 5.14
CA GLN A 204 -3.76 22.37 5.26
C GLN A 204 -2.54 21.78 5.99
N ASN A 205 -2.79 21.02 7.05
CA ASN A 205 -1.75 20.39 7.88
C ASN A 205 -2.08 18.90 8.13
N PRO A 206 -2.26 18.12 7.05
CA PRO A 206 -2.69 16.75 7.19
C PRO A 206 -1.60 15.89 7.84
N ARG A 207 -2.02 14.98 8.72
CA ARG A 207 -1.23 13.85 9.15
C ARG A 207 -1.59 12.64 8.32
N HIS A 208 -0.58 11.86 7.98
CA HIS A 208 -0.73 10.57 7.31
C HIS A 208 -0.71 9.47 8.36
N ILE A 209 -1.88 8.97 8.70
CA ILE A 209 -2.06 7.88 9.67
C ILE A 209 -2.47 6.63 8.92
N GLU A 210 -1.97 5.49 9.36
CA GLU A 210 -2.32 4.23 8.74
C GLU A 210 -2.50 3.11 9.77
N VAL A 211 -3.38 2.16 9.49
CA VAL A 211 -3.69 1.03 10.38
C VAL A 211 -3.21 -0.26 9.75
N GLN A 212 -2.32 -0.96 10.44
CA GLN A 212 -1.86 -2.29 10.05
C GLN A 212 -2.91 -3.34 10.35
N ILE A 213 -3.25 -4.14 9.35
CA ILE A 213 -4.25 -5.22 9.44
C ILE A 213 -3.57 -6.57 9.16
N LEU A 214 -4.03 -7.57 9.90
CA LEU A 214 -3.90 -8.99 9.57
C LEU A 214 -5.29 -9.62 9.53
N ALA A 215 -5.63 -10.28 8.43
CA ALA A 215 -6.94 -10.87 8.24
C ALA A 215 -6.84 -12.30 7.71
N GLY A 216 -7.54 -13.21 8.35
CA GLY A 216 -7.83 -14.55 7.88
C GLY A 216 -9.33 -14.73 7.73
N LYS A 217 -9.78 -15.86 7.18
CA LYS A 217 -11.21 -16.20 7.03
C LYS A 217 -11.96 -16.22 8.37
N ASN A 218 -11.27 -16.55 9.43
CA ASN A 218 -11.83 -16.67 10.78
C ASN A 218 -11.97 -15.32 11.49
N ARG A 219 -11.09 -14.34 11.24
CA ARG A 219 -11.10 -13.04 11.91
C ARG A 219 -10.17 -12.03 11.25
N THR A 220 -10.38 -10.77 11.57
CA THR A 220 -9.50 -9.64 11.27
C THR A 220 -9.03 -9.00 12.57
N VAL A 221 -7.73 -8.71 12.67
CA VAL A 221 -7.12 -7.97 13.78
C VAL A 221 -6.35 -6.77 13.26
N HIS A 222 -6.29 -5.71 14.07
CA HIS A 222 -5.39 -4.59 13.81
C HIS A 222 -4.13 -4.70 14.67
N LEU A 223 -3.00 -4.25 14.16
CA LEU A 223 -1.71 -4.20 14.86
C LEU A 223 -1.31 -2.77 15.20
N HIS A 224 -2.26 -1.94 15.59
CA HIS A 224 -2.10 -0.50 15.82
C HIS A 224 -1.90 0.33 14.55
N GLU A 225 -1.76 1.65 14.78
CA GLU A 225 -1.50 2.64 13.74
C GLU A 225 -0.03 3.00 13.66
N ARG A 226 0.33 3.60 12.53
CA ARG A 226 1.60 4.31 12.30
C ARG A 226 1.32 5.74 11.87
N ASP A 227 2.21 6.66 12.22
CA ASP A 227 2.27 8.02 11.69
C ASP A 227 3.38 8.11 10.66
N CYS A 228 3.01 8.40 9.43
CA CYS A 228 3.91 8.48 8.28
C CYS A 228 3.92 9.89 7.66
N SER A 229 3.71 10.91 8.48
CA SER A 229 3.54 12.30 8.03
C SER A 229 4.84 12.95 7.56
N VAL A 230 6.00 12.45 7.99
CA VAL A 230 7.30 12.99 7.57
C VAL A 230 7.64 12.45 6.18
N GLN A 231 7.39 13.29 5.19
CA GLN A 231 7.51 12.92 3.78
C GLN A 231 8.30 13.96 3.00
N ARG A 232 8.97 13.52 1.91
CA ARG A 232 9.59 14.38 0.90
C ARG A 232 9.01 14.04 -0.47
N ARG A 233 8.39 15.00 -1.14
CA ARG A 233 7.76 14.79 -2.46
C ARG A 233 6.77 13.61 -2.46
N HIS A 234 5.95 13.49 -1.41
CA HIS A 234 5.00 12.40 -1.19
C HIS A 234 5.63 11.01 -0.97
N GLN A 235 6.91 10.96 -0.62
CA GLN A 235 7.60 9.73 -0.21
C GLN A 235 7.83 9.76 1.30
N LYS A 236 7.40 8.73 2.00
CA LYS A 236 7.62 8.55 3.43
C LYS A 236 9.13 8.50 3.72
N LEU A 237 9.60 9.17 4.76
CA LEU A 237 11.02 9.22 5.16
C LEU A 237 11.23 8.74 6.60
N ILE A 238 10.29 9.06 7.48
CA ILE A 238 10.30 8.66 8.89
C ILE A 238 8.88 8.21 9.24
N GLU A 239 8.79 7.04 9.80
CA GLU A 239 7.57 6.42 10.28
C GLU A 239 7.68 6.11 11.76
N GLU A 240 6.61 6.31 12.51
CA GLU A 240 6.59 6.04 13.95
C GLU A 240 5.30 5.36 14.39
N THR A 241 5.38 4.64 15.50
CA THR A 241 4.21 4.05 16.18
C THR A 241 4.46 3.99 17.69
N PRO A 242 3.44 4.28 18.52
CA PRO A 242 2.13 4.84 18.17
C PRO A 242 2.22 6.29 17.70
N SER A 243 1.19 6.77 16.99
CA SER A 243 1.11 8.17 16.58
C SER A 243 0.99 9.10 17.79
N PRO A 244 1.80 10.17 17.87
CA PRO A 244 1.75 11.10 19.00
C PRO A 244 0.54 12.04 18.98
N VAL A 245 -0.21 12.09 17.86
CA VAL A 245 -1.33 13.03 17.69
C VAL A 245 -2.70 12.42 17.91
N LEU A 246 -2.82 11.08 17.99
CA LEU A 246 -4.08 10.42 18.26
C LEU A 246 -4.31 10.23 19.76
N ASN A 247 -5.51 10.63 20.24
CA ASN A 247 -5.97 10.20 21.53
C ASN A 247 -6.63 8.82 21.49
N ASP A 248 -6.90 8.22 22.63
CA ASP A 248 -7.42 6.85 22.72
C ASP A 248 -8.83 6.70 22.13
N GLU A 249 -9.66 7.73 22.19
CA GLU A 249 -11.01 7.71 21.65
C GLU A 249 -10.99 7.64 20.10
N ILE A 250 -10.20 8.52 19.47
CA ILE A 250 -10.03 8.56 18.04
C ILE A 250 -9.35 7.27 17.55
N ARG A 251 -8.34 6.80 18.28
CA ARG A 251 -7.63 5.55 17.99
C ARG A 251 -8.59 4.35 17.98
N LYS A 252 -9.44 4.26 19.01
CA LYS A 252 -10.44 3.20 19.12
C LYS A 252 -11.44 3.24 17.96
N GLU A 253 -12.00 4.41 17.66
CA GLU A 253 -12.92 4.60 16.55
C GLU A 253 -12.29 4.20 15.18
N LEU A 254 -11.04 4.65 14.97
CA LEU A 254 -10.27 4.35 13.78
C LEU A 254 -10.09 2.84 13.59
N PHE A 255 -9.70 2.12 14.64
CA PHE A 255 -9.50 0.68 14.60
C PHE A 255 -10.81 -0.09 14.37
N GLU A 256 -11.86 0.24 15.09
CA GLU A 256 -13.16 -0.43 14.96
C GLU A 256 -13.73 -0.31 13.55
N LYS A 257 -13.69 0.89 12.98
CA LYS A 257 -14.16 1.14 11.61
C LYS A 257 -13.30 0.43 10.57
N THR A 258 -11.98 0.45 10.75
CA THR A 258 -11.04 -0.21 9.84
C THR A 258 -11.24 -1.72 9.83
N VAL A 259 -11.27 -2.36 11.00
CA VAL A 259 -11.50 -3.80 11.13
C VAL A 259 -12.85 -4.19 10.54
N LYS A 260 -13.89 -3.41 10.81
CA LYS A 260 -15.23 -3.66 10.26
C LYS A 260 -15.25 -3.66 8.73
N MET A 261 -14.64 -2.66 8.09
CA MET A 261 -14.53 -2.59 6.63
C MET A 261 -13.77 -3.80 6.07
N VAL A 262 -12.57 -4.05 6.61
CA VAL A 262 -11.67 -5.11 6.12
C VAL A 262 -12.30 -6.50 6.28
N SER A 263 -12.98 -6.76 7.42
CA SER A 263 -13.72 -8.01 7.62
C SER A 263 -14.87 -8.17 6.61
N LYS A 264 -15.60 -7.09 6.34
CA LYS A 264 -16.79 -7.14 5.48
C LYS A 264 -16.46 -7.39 4.00
N ILE A 265 -15.30 -6.93 3.54
CA ILE A 265 -14.83 -7.22 2.17
C ILE A 265 -14.20 -8.61 2.04
N GLY A 266 -14.08 -9.36 3.14
CA GLY A 266 -13.47 -10.69 3.13
C GLY A 266 -11.98 -10.67 2.81
N TYR A 267 -11.25 -9.68 3.33
CA TYR A 267 -9.82 -9.55 3.10
C TYR A 267 -9.05 -10.70 3.75
N GLU A 268 -8.01 -11.19 3.06
CA GLU A 268 -7.08 -12.20 3.58
C GLU A 268 -5.63 -11.73 3.38
N GLY A 269 -4.81 -11.85 4.41
CA GLY A 269 -3.39 -11.47 4.42
C GLY A 269 -3.09 -10.26 5.27
N ALA A 270 -1.89 -9.71 5.08
CA ALA A 270 -1.50 -8.42 5.65
C ALA A 270 -1.91 -7.29 4.71
N GLY A 271 -2.46 -6.24 5.27
CA GLY A 271 -2.83 -5.02 4.55
C GLY A 271 -2.70 -3.80 5.44
N THR A 272 -2.72 -2.64 4.82
CA THR A 272 -2.68 -1.37 5.54
C THR A 272 -3.73 -0.44 4.98
N VAL A 273 -4.54 0.14 5.87
CA VAL A 273 -5.53 1.16 5.50
C VAL A 273 -4.97 2.52 5.86
N GLU A 274 -4.83 3.40 4.87
CA GLU A 274 -4.24 4.73 5.01
C GLU A 274 -5.32 5.81 5.14
N PHE A 275 -5.04 6.80 5.97
CA PHE A 275 -5.95 7.89 6.31
C PHE A 275 -5.23 9.24 6.29
N ILE A 276 -5.99 10.27 5.91
CA ILE A 276 -5.65 11.65 6.23
C ILE A 276 -6.31 11.99 7.57
N TYR A 277 -5.54 12.54 8.50
CA TYR A 277 -6.02 13.01 9.79
C TYR A 277 -5.75 14.51 9.94
N GLU A 278 -6.76 15.28 10.28
CA GLU A 278 -6.68 16.72 10.57
C GLU A 278 -7.81 17.12 11.52
N ASP A 279 -7.51 17.95 12.49
CA ASP A 279 -8.49 18.55 13.44
C ASP A 279 -9.41 17.51 14.11
N GLY A 280 -8.85 16.41 14.59
CA GLY A 280 -9.60 15.38 15.30
C GLY A 280 -10.43 14.45 14.41
N LYS A 281 -10.30 14.53 13.09
CA LYS A 281 -11.05 13.71 12.14
C LYS A 281 -10.11 12.96 11.20
N PHE A 282 -10.48 11.73 10.88
CA PHE A 282 -9.75 10.91 9.91
C PHE A 282 -10.64 10.61 8.69
N TYR A 283 -9.99 10.48 7.53
CA TYR A 283 -10.63 10.23 6.26
C TYR A 283 -9.88 9.16 5.50
N PHE A 284 -10.57 8.17 5.00
CA PHE A 284 -10.00 7.11 4.19
C PHE A 284 -9.28 7.67 2.96
N LEU A 285 -8.04 7.24 2.75
CA LEU A 285 -7.23 7.59 1.59
C LEU A 285 -7.16 6.43 0.60
N GLU A 286 -6.60 5.31 1.04
CA GLU A 286 -6.44 4.09 0.24
C GLU A 286 -6.20 2.86 1.12
N MET A 287 -6.20 1.67 0.52
CA MET A 287 -5.78 0.44 1.17
C MET A 287 -4.68 -0.21 0.35
N ASN A 288 -3.54 -0.46 0.99
CA ASN A 288 -2.45 -1.25 0.41
C ASN A 288 -2.67 -2.72 0.73
N THR A 289 -2.78 -3.54 -0.33
CA THR A 289 -3.10 -4.98 -0.21
C THR A 289 -1.87 -5.86 -0.05
N ARG A 290 -0.87 -5.35 0.67
CA ARG A 290 0.46 -5.95 0.85
C ARG A 290 1.09 -5.52 2.18
N VAL A 291 2.23 -6.12 2.51
CA VAL A 291 3.12 -5.55 3.53
C VAL A 291 3.72 -4.23 3.03
N GLN A 292 4.01 -3.30 3.93
CA GLN A 292 4.67 -2.04 3.62
C GLN A 292 6.12 -2.00 4.10
N VAL A 293 6.91 -1.02 3.64
CA VAL A 293 8.30 -0.81 4.06
C VAL A 293 8.35 -0.69 5.58
N GLU A 294 7.49 0.11 6.14
CA GLU A 294 7.39 0.53 7.55
C GLU A 294 6.77 -0.51 8.50
N HIS A 295 6.59 -1.77 8.04
CA HIS A 295 6.09 -2.84 8.94
C HIS A 295 6.97 -3.08 10.17
N PRO A 296 8.31 -2.87 10.14
CA PRO A 296 9.17 -3.14 11.29
C PRO A 296 8.80 -2.35 12.54
N VAL A 297 8.34 -1.09 12.43
CA VAL A 297 7.96 -0.32 13.64
C VAL A 297 6.77 -0.96 14.35
N THR A 298 5.81 -1.50 13.60
CA THR A 298 4.67 -2.25 14.15
C THR A 298 5.14 -3.55 14.83
N GLU A 299 6.04 -4.29 14.19
CA GLU A 299 6.62 -5.52 14.76
C GLU A 299 7.34 -5.24 16.07
N MET A 300 8.11 -4.14 16.13
CA MET A 300 8.88 -3.76 17.32
C MET A 300 7.99 -3.48 18.54
N VAL A 301 6.84 -2.83 18.37
CA VAL A 301 5.95 -2.51 19.49
C VAL A 301 4.97 -3.60 19.84
N THR A 302 4.57 -4.44 18.86
CA THR A 302 3.58 -5.51 19.07
C THR A 302 4.19 -6.88 19.36
N GLY A 303 5.44 -7.09 18.96
CA GLY A 303 6.08 -8.41 19.02
C GLY A 303 5.54 -9.41 17.97
N VAL A 304 4.71 -8.97 17.03
CA VAL A 304 4.13 -9.81 15.99
C VAL A 304 5.01 -9.78 14.74
N ASP A 305 5.46 -10.93 14.26
CA ASP A 305 6.18 -11.07 12.98
C ASP A 305 5.16 -11.09 11.83
N ILE A 306 4.98 -9.95 11.15
CA ILE A 306 3.98 -9.78 10.09
C ILE A 306 4.28 -10.69 8.89
N ILE A 307 5.53 -10.89 8.54
CA ILE A 307 5.91 -11.76 7.41
C ILE A 307 5.55 -13.23 7.71
N LYS A 308 5.80 -13.69 8.92
CA LYS A 308 5.39 -15.04 9.35
C LYS A 308 3.88 -15.18 9.35
N GLU A 309 3.15 -14.18 9.85
CA GLU A 309 1.68 -14.19 9.80
C GLU A 309 1.14 -14.20 8.35
N GLN A 310 1.76 -13.48 7.41
CA GLN A 310 1.39 -13.56 6.00
C GLN A 310 1.54 -15.00 5.46
N ILE A 311 2.66 -15.64 5.75
CA ILE A 311 2.92 -17.03 5.32
C ILE A 311 1.91 -17.98 5.97
N TRP A 312 1.63 -17.80 7.27
CA TRP A 312 0.68 -18.62 8.02
C TRP A 312 -0.74 -18.49 7.47
N ILE A 313 -1.22 -17.26 7.28
CA ILE A 313 -2.55 -16.98 6.72
C ILE A 313 -2.66 -17.56 5.30
N ALA A 314 -1.63 -17.39 4.48
CA ALA A 314 -1.62 -17.94 3.13
C ALA A 314 -1.70 -19.47 3.11
N TYR A 315 -1.08 -20.14 4.08
CA TYR A 315 -1.09 -21.59 4.19
C TYR A 315 -2.39 -22.15 4.77
N THR A 316 -2.90 -21.55 5.86
CA THR A 316 -4.04 -22.08 6.62
C THR A 316 -5.38 -21.44 6.21
N GLY A 317 -5.35 -20.24 5.66
CA GLY A 317 -6.52 -19.39 5.48
C GLY A 317 -6.95 -18.64 6.74
N GLU A 318 -6.25 -18.79 7.87
CA GLU A 318 -6.65 -18.27 9.16
C GLU A 318 -5.51 -17.57 9.88
N THR A 319 -5.83 -16.57 10.71
CA THR A 319 -4.87 -16.04 11.68
C THR A 319 -5.03 -16.70 13.04
N ALA A 320 -3.91 -17.03 13.69
CA ALA A 320 -3.89 -17.53 15.05
C ALA A 320 -4.12 -16.42 16.08
N LEU A 321 -3.82 -15.17 15.73
CA LEU A 321 -3.89 -14.03 16.64
C LEU A 321 -5.33 -13.63 16.97
N LYS A 322 -5.56 -13.29 18.24
CA LYS A 322 -6.77 -12.60 18.70
C LYS A 322 -6.42 -11.16 19.00
N GLN A 323 -7.40 -10.25 18.89
CA GLN A 323 -7.16 -8.84 19.23
C GLN A 323 -6.66 -8.65 20.66
N SER A 324 -7.09 -9.48 21.58
CA SER A 324 -6.64 -9.47 23.00
C SER A 324 -5.16 -9.82 23.18
N ASP A 325 -4.55 -10.49 22.20
CA ASP A 325 -3.15 -10.93 22.28
C ASP A 325 -2.20 -9.80 21.85
N ILE A 326 -2.74 -8.76 21.21
CA ILE A 326 -1.98 -7.62 20.67
C ILE A 326 -1.95 -6.50 21.69
N ASN A 327 -0.81 -6.38 22.37
CA ASN A 327 -0.58 -5.40 23.44
C ASN A 327 0.67 -4.57 23.13
N PRO A 328 0.55 -3.51 22.34
CA PRO A 328 1.70 -2.68 21.96
C PRO A 328 2.41 -2.09 23.20
N ARG A 329 3.74 -2.08 23.15
CA ARG A 329 4.57 -1.56 24.24
C ARG A 329 5.67 -0.67 23.69
N GLY A 330 5.87 0.46 24.35
CA GLY A 330 6.92 1.40 23.98
C GLY A 330 6.59 2.22 22.74
N HIS A 331 7.63 2.61 22.03
CA HIS A 331 7.57 3.45 20.84
C HIS A 331 8.67 3.02 19.86
N ALA A 332 8.40 3.01 18.57
CA ALA A 332 9.36 2.69 17.54
C ALA A 332 9.36 3.74 16.44
N ILE A 333 10.55 4.05 15.93
CA ILE A 333 10.75 4.98 14.82
C ILE A 333 11.61 4.29 13.77
N GLU A 334 11.19 4.36 12.51
CA GLU A 334 11.95 3.94 11.35
C GLU A 334 12.40 5.15 10.55
N CYS A 335 13.65 5.11 10.08
CA CYS A 335 14.20 6.10 9.16
C CYS A 335 14.61 5.39 7.87
N ARG A 336 14.11 5.84 6.75
CA ARG A 336 14.52 5.32 5.43
C ARG A 336 15.88 5.86 5.04
N ILE A 337 16.83 4.96 4.85
CA ILE A 337 18.17 5.30 4.37
C ILE A 337 18.23 4.98 2.88
N ASN A 338 18.28 6.03 2.05
CA ASN A 338 18.33 5.90 0.60
C ASN A 338 19.76 6.13 0.09
N ALA A 339 20.19 5.29 -0.84
CA ALA A 339 21.45 5.50 -1.57
C ALA A 339 21.22 6.52 -2.70
N GLU A 340 21.37 7.80 -2.38
CA GLU A 340 21.15 8.92 -3.29
C GLU A 340 22.42 9.78 -3.40
N ASP A 341 22.69 10.32 -4.57
CA ASP A 341 23.84 11.23 -4.82
C ASP A 341 23.40 12.70 -4.71
N PRO A 342 23.80 13.44 -3.65
CA PRO A 342 23.43 14.83 -3.48
C PRO A 342 23.95 15.72 -4.64
N SER A 343 25.09 15.39 -5.23
CA SER A 343 25.68 16.14 -6.34
C SER A 343 24.87 16.03 -7.64
N LYS A 344 24.06 14.97 -7.75
CA LYS A 344 23.16 14.71 -8.87
C LYS A 344 21.68 14.94 -8.51
N ASN A 345 21.42 15.92 -7.65
CA ASN A 345 20.07 16.30 -7.24
C ASN A 345 19.32 15.12 -6.58
N PHE A 346 20.01 14.34 -5.75
CA PHE A 346 19.48 13.18 -5.05
C PHE A 346 18.91 12.08 -5.98
N GLN A 347 19.54 11.88 -7.13
CA GLN A 347 19.25 10.71 -7.95
C GLN A 347 19.90 9.46 -7.33
N PRO A 348 19.21 8.31 -7.37
CA PRO A 348 19.75 7.04 -6.87
C PRO A 348 20.89 6.50 -7.73
#